data_c2c6f87058af48c7167e2cf23a0817fe
#
_entry.id   c2c6f87058af48c7167e2cf23a0817fe
#
_cell.length_a   1.000
_cell.length_b   1.000
_cell.length_c   1.000
_cell.angle_alpha   90.00
_cell.angle_beta   90.00
_cell.angle_gamma   90.00
#
_symmetry.space_group_name_H-M   'P 1'
#
loop_
_entity.id
_entity.type
_entity.pdbx_description
1 polymer ?
#
loop_
_entity_poly.entity_id
_entity_poly.type
_entity_poly.pdbx_seq_one_letter_code
_entity_poly.pdbx_strand_id
1 'polypeptide(L)'
;VTSVSVAGDTVDALPVMVPSTKSVFGEAHYSFTLAPTLGFDHAEATGAALPASYELAAWAPDALLGPAWPAIYAALGSAIHNDYPVIEGLLNAVHLDHSITLEYTPEQMLERGITMIDVTSHVAAVDESSSGRIVTVALDLKANGEHVGSTQERFAIRGRATGNRAPSEAAPFGGASVKVVGTPRSVLRRVSVKAPDDMTPFAIVSGDYNPIHT
;
A
#
# COMPACT_ATOMS: atom_id res chain seq x y z
N VAL A 1 -27.08 2.98 -16.67
CA VAL A 1 -25.72 3.11 -16.12
C VAL A 1 -25.82 4.09 -14.98
N THR A 2 -25.97 3.58 -13.77
CA THR A 2 -25.92 4.37 -12.54
C THR A 2 -24.47 4.76 -12.31
N SER A 3 -24.15 6.03 -12.49
CA SER A 3 -22.86 6.57 -12.06
C SER A 3 -22.81 6.47 -10.53
N VAL A 4 -22.13 5.49 -10.01
CA VAL A 4 -21.79 5.46 -8.59
C VAL A 4 -20.80 6.61 -8.38
N SER A 5 -21.17 7.59 -7.56
CA SER A 5 -20.28 8.67 -7.16
C SER A 5 -19.27 8.09 -6.16
N VAL A 6 -18.27 7.41 -6.67
CA VAL A 6 -17.19 6.81 -5.86
C VAL A 6 -16.42 7.88 -5.08
N ALA A 7 -16.40 9.14 -5.57
CA ALA A 7 -15.70 10.23 -4.92
C ALA A 7 -16.29 10.63 -3.55
N GLY A 8 -17.63 10.56 -3.37
CA GLY A 8 -18.27 10.86 -2.10
C GLY A 8 -17.93 9.84 -1.02
N ASP A 9 -18.07 8.57 -1.35
CA ASP A 9 -17.82 7.47 -0.40
C ASP A 9 -16.36 7.40 0.03
N THR A 10 -15.43 7.78 -0.87
CA THR A 10 -14.00 7.80 -0.57
C THR A 10 -13.64 8.93 0.41
N VAL A 11 -14.28 10.10 0.27
CA VAL A 11 -14.04 11.25 1.17
C VAL A 11 -14.55 10.96 2.58
N ASP A 12 -15.72 10.32 2.70
CA ASP A 12 -16.30 9.95 3.99
C ASP A 12 -15.55 8.81 4.69
N ALA A 13 -14.77 8.02 3.93
CA ALA A 13 -13.95 6.94 4.44
C ALA A 13 -12.50 7.35 4.79
N LEU A 14 -12.11 8.60 4.53
CA LEU A 14 -10.77 9.07 4.86
C LEU A 14 -10.53 9.05 6.38
N PRO A 15 -9.38 8.54 6.82
CA PRO A 15 -9.04 8.50 8.24
C PRO A 15 -8.93 9.91 8.82
N VAL A 16 -9.17 10.01 10.13
CA VAL A 16 -8.94 11.25 10.88
C VAL A 16 -7.44 11.56 10.85
N MET A 17 -7.09 12.67 10.20
CA MET A 17 -5.71 13.14 10.19
C MET A 17 -5.41 13.88 11.49
N VAL A 18 -4.32 13.49 12.15
CA VAL A 18 -3.83 14.19 13.34
C VAL A 18 -2.90 15.31 12.88
N PRO A 19 -3.24 16.57 13.12
CA PRO A 19 -2.36 17.67 12.76
C PRO A 19 -1.04 17.55 13.53
N SER A 20 0.06 17.34 12.82
CA SER A 20 1.39 17.36 13.43
C SER A 20 1.94 18.78 13.38
N THR A 21 2.07 19.42 14.53
CA THR A 21 2.64 20.78 14.63
C THR A 21 4.18 20.80 14.62
N LYS A 22 4.83 19.63 14.61
CA LYS A 22 6.27 19.54 14.82
C LYS A 22 7.03 18.56 13.95
N SER A 23 6.37 17.72 13.17
CA SER A 23 7.06 16.78 12.31
C SER A 23 6.73 17.05 10.85
N VAL A 24 7.71 16.88 9.99
CA VAL A 24 7.58 16.89 8.53
C VAL A 24 6.66 15.75 8.08
N PHE A 25 6.51 14.73 8.89
CA PHE A 25 5.82 13.47 8.60
C PHE A 25 4.51 13.41 9.36
N GLY A 26 3.40 13.58 8.62
CA GLY A 26 2.07 13.50 9.19
C GLY A 26 1.72 12.08 9.61
N GLU A 27 0.85 11.95 10.60
CA GLU A 27 0.32 10.69 11.10
C GLU A 27 -1.18 10.62 10.82
N ALA A 28 -1.68 9.44 10.52
CA ALA A 28 -3.09 9.18 10.31
C ALA A 28 -3.52 7.86 10.99
N HIS A 29 -4.78 7.83 11.42
CA HIS A 29 -5.40 6.66 12.03
C HIS A 29 -6.60 6.24 11.21
N TYR A 30 -6.75 4.95 11.03
CA TYR A 30 -7.85 4.35 10.27
C TYR A 30 -8.17 2.97 10.82
N SER A 31 -9.39 2.50 10.60
CA SER A 31 -9.77 1.13 10.96
C SER A 31 -10.54 0.52 9.80
N PHE A 32 -10.28 -0.76 9.53
CA PHE A 32 -11.03 -1.49 8.51
C PHE A 32 -11.49 -2.85 9.01
N THR A 33 -12.56 -3.34 8.40
CA THR A 33 -13.07 -4.68 8.68
C THR A 33 -12.25 -5.72 7.91
N LEU A 34 -11.75 -6.73 8.62
CA LEU A 34 -11.11 -7.90 8.02
C LEU A 34 -12.22 -8.85 7.52
N ALA A 35 -12.66 -8.64 6.28
CA ALA A 35 -13.71 -9.47 5.68
C ALA A 35 -13.20 -10.89 5.39
N PRO A 36 -13.96 -11.95 5.72
CA PRO A 36 -13.56 -13.33 5.44
C PRO A 36 -13.33 -13.64 3.95
N THR A 37 -13.96 -12.85 3.06
CA THR A 37 -13.83 -13.01 1.61
C THR A 37 -12.66 -12.25 1.00
N LEU A 38 -12.00 -11.35 1.75
CA LEU A 38 -11.00 -10.43 1.22
C LEU A 38 -9.88 -11.13 0.43
N GLY A 39 -9.37 -12.26 0.93
CA GLY A 39 -8.33 -13.03 0.23
C GLY A 39 -8.82 -13.63 -1.08
N PHE A 40 -10.07 -14.09 -1.13
CA PHE A 40 -10.69 -14.59 -2.35
C PHE A 40 -10.88 -13.46 -3.37
N ASP A 41 -11.47 -12.35 -2.94
CA ASP A 41 -11.76 -11.20 -3.79
C ASP A 41 -10.46 -10.64 -4.39
N HIS A 42 -9.39 -10.57 -3.57
CA HIS A 42 -8.07 -10.15 -4.03
C HIS A 42 -7.48 -11.12 -5.07
N ALA A 43 -7.55 -12.43 -4.81
CA ALA A 43 -7.01 -13.43 -5.73
C ALA A 43 -7.78 -13.46 -7.07
N GLU A 44 -9.09 -13.28 -7.04
CA GLU A 44 -9.92 -13.19 -8.24
C GLU A 44 -9.57 -11.93 -9.05
N ALA A 45 -9.48 -10.77 -8.40
CA ALA A 45 -9.16 -9.51 -9.05
C ALA A 45 -7.75 -9.46 -9.65
N THR A 46 -6.79 -10.14 -9.03
CA THR A 46 -5.40 -10.21 -9.52
C THR A 46 -5.16 -11.32 -10.53
N GLY A 47 -6.18 -12.16 -10.81
CA GLY A 47 -6.04 -13.33 -11.68
C GLY A 47 -5.11 -14.40 -11.13
N ALA A 48 -4.92 -14.43 -9.82
CA ALA A 48 -4.12 -15.46 -9.18
C ALA A 48 -4.74 -16.83 -9.40
N ALA A 49 -3.92 -17.82 -9.82
CA ALA A 49 -4.36 -19.19 -9.94
C ALA A 49 -4.66 -19.74 -8.55
N LEU A 50 -5.94 -19.88 -8.24
CA LEU A 50 -6.37 -20.46 -6.98
C LEU A 50 -6.15 -21.98 -7.00
N PRO A 51 -5.59 -22.57 -5.94
CA PRO A 51 -5.51 -24.02 -5.80
C PRO A 51 -6.91 -24.65 -5.83
N ALA A 52 -7.01 -25.89 -6.30
CA ALA A 52 -8.28 -26.63 -6.28
C ALA A 52 -8.86 -26.81 -4.84
N SER A 53 -8.02 -26.64 -3.82
CA SER A 53 -8.37 -26.67 -2.40
C SER A 53 -8.35 -25.26 -1.79
N TYR A 54 -8.99 -24.32 -2.45
CA TYR A 54 -8.97 -22.90 -2.04
C TYR A 54 -9.42 -22.67 -0.59
N GLU A 55 -10.28 -23.48 -0.06
CA GLU A 55 -10.71 -23.42 1.34
C GLU A 55 -9.54 -23.44 2.36
N LEU A 56 -8.37 -23.89 1.90
CA LEU A 56 -7.14 -23.96 2.69
C LEU A 56 -6.00 -23.08 2.12
N ALA A 57 -6.27 -22.30 1.07
CA ALA A 57 -5.25 -21.45 0.48
C ALA A 57 -4.95 -20.27 1.39
N ALA A 58 -3.69 -20.11 1.76
CA ALA A 58 -3.22 -18.94 2.45
C ALA A 58 -3.47 -17.68 1.62
N TRP A 59 -4.02 -16.65 2.23
CA TRP A 59 -4.19 -15.36 1.57
C TRP A 59 -2.82 -14.79 1.22
N ALA A 60 -2.74 -14.11 0.08
CA ALA A 60 -1.61 -13.23 -0.15
C ALA A 60 -1.65 -12.11 0.90
N PRO A 61 -0.56 -11.86 1.63
CA PRO A 61 -0.52 -10.76 2.62
C PRO A 61 -0.91 -9.41 2.02
N ASP A 62 -0.65 -9.22 0.74
CA ASP A 62 -0.99 -8.04 -0.06
C ASP A 62 -2.48 -7.70 -0.04
N ALA A 63 -3.36 -8.70 0.21
CA ALA A 63 -4.79 -8.48 0.33
C ALA A 63 -5.14 -7.48 1.47
N LEU A 64 -4.28 -7.34 2.48
CA LEU A 64 -4.47 -6.38 3.56
C LEU A 64 -4.17 -4.93 3.15
N LEU A 65 -3.44 -4.72 2.05
CA LEU A 65 -3.08 -3.37 1.60
C LEU A 65 -4.28 -2.60 1.07
N GLY A 66 -5.15 -3.25 0.31
CA GLY A 66 -6.33 -2.60 -0.26
C GLY A 66 -7.13 -1.85 0.81
N PRO A 67 -7.62 -2.51 1.85
CA PRO A 67 -8.34 -1.85 2.93
C PRO A 67 -7.52 -0.81 3.70
N ALA A 68 -6.19 -0.91 3.69
CA ALA A 68 -5.30 0.04 4.37
C ALA A 68 -4.96 1.30 3.53
N TRP A 69 -5.27 1.34 2.23
CA TRP A 69 -4.98 2.49 1.35
C TRP A 69 -5.46 3.83 1.89
N PRO A 70 -6.65 3.97 2.49
CA PRO A 70 -7.09 5.26 3.05
C PRO A 70 -6.10 5.82 4.07
N ALA A 71 -5.48 4.96 4.89
CA ALA A 71 -4.46 5.39 5.86
C ALA A 71 -3.19 5.90 5.16
N ILE A 72 -2.77 5.25 4.06
CA ILE A 72 -1.62 5.67 3.26
C ILE A 72 -1.86 7.05 2.67
N TYR A 73 -3.00 7.27 2.02
CA TYR A 73 -3.35 8.57 1.44
C TYR A 73 -3.44 9.67 2.48
N ALA A 74 -3.98 9.36 3.65
CA ALA A 74 -4.07 10.34 4.73
C ALA A 74 -2.69 10.70 5.30
N ALA A 75 -1.79 9.73 5.44
CA ALA A 75 -0.41 10.02 5.83
C ALA A 75 0.30 10.90 4.81
N LEU A 76 0.18 10.60 3.52
CA LEU A 76 0.73 11.41 2.43
C LEU A 76 0.13 12.83 2.42
N GLY A 77 -1.19 12.95 2.65
CA GLY A 77 -1.91 14.22 2.66
C GLY A 77 -1.60 15.11 3.87
N SER A 78 -1.22 14.52 5.00
CA SER A 78 -0.88 15.25 6.22
C SER A 78 0.59 15.64 6.33
N ALA A 79 1.45 15.07 5.49
CA ALA A 79 2.89 15.30 5.54
C ALA A 79 3.32 16.51 4.72
N ILE A 80 4.29 17.25 5.27
CA ILE A 80 4.95 18.38 4.61
C ILE A 80 6.44 18.11 4.58
N HIS A 81 7.06 18.31 3.43
CA HIS A 81 8.50 18.20 3.26
C HIS A 81 9.03 19.41 2.51
N ASN A 82 10.03 20.12 3.09
CA ASN A 82 10.59 21.34 2.54
C ASN A 82 9.52 22.39 2.17
N ASP A 83 8.56 22.62 3.07
CA ASP A 83 7.43 23.54 2.92
C ASP A 83 6.41 23.17 1.82
N TYR A 84 6.50 21.95 1.26
CA TYR A 84 5.57 21.45 0.26
C TYR A 84 4.82 20.21 0.76
N PRO A 85 3.53 20.08 0.42
CA PRO A 85 2.79 18.87 0.72
C PRO A 85 3.45 17.65 0.06
N VAL A 86 3.65 16.58 0.84
CA VAL A 86 4.24 15.34 0.32
C VAL A 86 3.36 14.73 -0.77
N ILE A 87 2.05 14.88 -0.66
CA ILE A 87 1.06 14.40 -1.64
C ILE A 87 1.13 15.15 -2.99
N GLU A 88 1.82 16.29 -3.06
CA GLU A 88 1.93 17.05 -4.33
C GLU A 88 2.51 16.17 -5.43
N GLY A 89 1.77 16.06 -6.53
CA GLY A 89 2.16 15.22 -7.67
C GLY A 89 1.75 13.75 -7.54
N LEU A 90 0.91 13.39 -6.58
CA LEU A 90 0.45 12.01 -6.35
C LEU A 90 -0.13 11.34 -7.61
N LEU A 91 -0.81 12.10 -8.49
CA LEU A 91 -1.32 11.59 -9.76
C LEU A 91 -0.22 11.08 -10.72
N ASN A 92 1.04 11.46 -10.47
CA ASN A 92 2.22 10.97 -11.19
C ASN A 92 3.04 9.97 -10.35
N ALA A 93 2.47 9.50 -9.24
CA ALA A 93 3.13 8.52 -8.40
C ALA A 93 3.08 7.14 -9.03
N VAL A 94 4.14 6.40 -8.81
CA VAL A 94 4.24 4.97 -9.14
C VAL A 94 4.55 4.24 -7.85
N HIS A 95 3.75 3.25 -7.51
CA HIS A 95 4.06 2.33 -6.43
C HIS A 95 5.27 1.49 -6.83
N LEU A 96 6.32 1.51 -6.05
CA LEU A 96 7.57 0.82 -6.36
C LEU A 96 7.59 -0.59 -5.81
N ASP A 97 7.40 -0.69 -4.52
CA ASP A 97 7.43 -1.94 -3.77
C ASP A 97 6.84 -1.72 -2.37
N HIS A 98 6.60 -2.84 -1.71
CA HIS A 98 6.20 -2.87 -0.31
C HIS A 98 6.90 -4.02 0.42
N SER A 99 6.91 -3.93 1.74
CA SER A 99 7.24 -5.03 2.63
C SER A 99 6.16 -5.18 3.69
N ILE A 100 5.78 -6.41 3.98
CA ILE A 100 4.77 -6.76 4.99
C ILE A 100 5.39 -7.74 5.97
N THR A 101 5.23 -7.45 7.25
CA THR A 101 5.56 -8.38 8.34
C THR A 101 4.31 -8.60 9.16
N LEU A 102 3.90 -9.84 9.34
CA LEU A 102 2.71 -10.21 10.09
C LEU A 102 3.09 -11.16 11.23
N GLU A 103 2.51 -10.93 12.41
CA GLU A 103 2.58 -11.85 13.55
C GLU A 103 1.68 -13.08 13.34
N TYR A 104 0.57 -12.89 12.63
CA TYR A 104 -0.39 -13.91 12.27
C TYR A 104 -0.76 -13.79 10.81
N THR A 105 -0.98 -14.91 10.11
CA THR A 105 -1.58 -14.86 8.79
C THR A 105 -3.02 -14.32 8.87
N PRO A 106 -3.57 -13.76 7.79
CA PRO A 106 -4.95 -13.28 7.80
C PRO A 106 -5.96 -14.35 8.24
N GLU A 107 -5.75 -15.61 7.85
CA GLU A 107 -6.58 -16.74 8.29
C GLU A 107 -6.49 -16.95 9.80
N GLN A 108 -5.28 -16.93 10.36
CA GLN A 108 -5.07 -17.04 11.80
C GLN A 108 -5.70 -15.87 12.55
N MET A 109 -5.72 -14.67 11.97
CA MET A 109 -6.42 -13.53 12.54
C MET A 109 -7.92 -13.79 12.61
N LEU A 110 -8.53 -14.31 11.53
CA LEU A 110 -9.95 -14.66 11.52
C LEU A 110 -10.29 -15.79 12.50
N GLU A 111 -9.47 -16.85 12.57
CA GLU A 111 -9.62 -17.94 13.52
C GLU A 111 -9.57 -17.45 14.97
N ARG A 112 -8.81 -16.40 15.27
CA ARG A 112 -8.74 -15.72 16.56
C ARG A 112 -9.91 -14.76 16.81
N GLY A 113 -10.85 -14.66 15.87
CA GLY A 113 -11.99 -13.76 15.96
C GLY A 113 -11.64 -12.29 15.72
N ILE A 114 -10.50 -11.99 15.12
CA ILE A 114 -10.12 -10.64 14.72
C ILE A 114 -10.93 -10.28 13.50
N THR A 115 -11.79 -9.27 13.64
CA THR A 115 -12.66 -8.78 12.56
C THR A 115 -12.40 -7.31 12.23
N MET A 116 -11.58 -6.63 13.03
CA MET A 116 -11.24 -5.22 12.87
C MET A 116 -9.73 -5.03 13.00
N ILE A 117 -9.16 -4.30 12.09
CA ILE A 117 -7.75 -3.89 12.12
C ILE A 117 -7.69 -2.37 12.25
N ASP A 118 -6.98 -1.91 13.27
CA ASP A 118 -6.64 -0.51 13.48
C ASP A 118 -5.28 -0.24 12.83
N VAL A 119 -5.22 0.81 12.04
CA VAL A 119 -4.02 1.20 11.29
C VAL A 119 -3.56 2.57 11.77
N THR A 120 -2.29 2.65 12.15
CA THR A 120 -1.59 3.92 12.32
C THR A 120 -0.56 4.04 11.21
N SER A 121 -0.60 5.12 10.45
CA SER A 121 0.30 5.35 9.33
C SER A 121 1.01 6.69 9.43
N HIS A 122 2.22 6.77 8.91
CA HIS A 122 2.99 8.01 8.80
C HIS A 122 3.97 7.94 7.62
N VAL A 123 4.42 9.10 7.14
CA VAL A 123 5.53 9.17 6.18
C VAL A 123 6.83 8.97 6.94
N ALA A 124 7.49 7.84 6.72
CA ALA A 124 8.73 7.47 7.40
C ALA A 124 9.97 8.09 6.75
N ALA A 125 9.92 8.34 5.43
CA ALA A 125 11.04 8.94 4.70
C ALA A 125 10.58 9.65 3.44
N VAL A 126 11.32 10.70 3.06
CA VAL A 126 11.27 11.34 1.75
C VAL A 126 12.70 11.47 1.24
N ASP A 127 13.03 10.70 0.22
CA ASP A 127 14.32 10.76 -0.47
C ASP A 127 14.17 11.47 -1.80
N GLU A 128 14.90 12.56 -2.00
CA GLU A 128 14.84 13.36 -3.22
C GLU A 128 15.99 13.05 -4.18
N SER A 129 15.70 13.11 -5.46
CA SER A 129 16.67 12.98 -6.54
C SER A 129 16.39 14.03 -7.63
N SER A 130 17.26 14.12 -8.62
CA SER A 130 17.07 15.02 -9.76
C SER A 130 15.83 14.69 -10.63
N SER A 131 15.26 13.50 -10.49
CA SER A 131 14.11 13.05 -11.28
C SER A 131 12.79 13.06 -10.52
N GLY A 132 12.83 13.37 -9.22
CA GLY A 132 11.67 13.34 -8.32
C GLY A 132 12.04 12.85 -6.93
N ARG A 133 11.07 12.38 -6.21
CA ARG A 133 11.24 11.92 -4.83
C ARG A 133 10.69 10.51 -4.64
N ILE A 134 11.29 9.79 -3.70
CA ILE A 134 10.77 8.52 -3.22
C ILE A 134 10.23 8.76 -1.82
N VAL A 135 8.97 8.44 -1.63
CA VAL A 135 8.27 8.57 -0.34
C VAL A 135 8.05 7.19 0.22
N THR A 136 8.42 7.00 1.47
CA THR A 136 8.14 5.77 2.22
C THR A 136 7.06 6.06 3.26
N VAL A 137 5.98 5.28 3.23
CA VAL A 137 4.92 5.31 4.23
C VAL A 137 5.02 4.04 5.06
N ALA A 138 5.04 4.18 6.38
CA ALA A 138 5.01 3.06 7.32
C ALA A 138 3.62 2.95 7.95
N LEU A 139 3.17 1.71 8.13
CA LEU A 139 1.91 1.38 8.78
C LEU A 139 2.17 0.40 9.93
N ASP A 140 1.52 0.64 11.06
CA ASP A 140 1.42 -0.28 12.19
C ASP A 140 -0.01 -0.81 12.24
N LEU A 141 -0.16 -2.13 12.23
CA LEU A 141 -1.44 -2.82 12.23
C LEU A 141 -1.70 -3.39 13.62
N LYS A 142 -2.84 -3.06 14.21
CA LYS A 142 -3.27 -3.55 15.51
C LYS A 142 -4.65 -4.17 15.46
N ALA A 143 -4.88 -5.14 16.33
CA ALA A 143 -6.19 -5.69 16.59
C ALA A 143 -6.40 -5.72 18.11
N ASN A 144 -7.53 -5.19 18.59
CA ASN A 144 -7.83 -5.09 20.02
C ASN A 144 -6.69 -4.42 20.85
N GLY A 145 -5.94 -3.50 20.22
CA GLY A 145 -4.81 -2.81 20.84
C GLY A 145 -3.48 -3.56 20.78
N GLU A 146 -3.45 -4.81 20.33
CA GLU A 146 -2.24 -5.61 20.18
C GLU A 146 -1.67 -5.47 18.75
N HIS A 147 -0.34 -5.42 18.63
CA HIS A 147 0.34 -5.40 17.33
C HIS A 147 0.12 -6.74 16.62
N VAL A 148 -0.31 -6.68 15.36
CA VAL A 148 -0.53 -7.85 14.51
C VAL A 148 0.28 -7.82 13.23
N GLY A 149 0.92 -6.70 12.92
CA GLY A 149 1.80 -6.57 11.76
C GLY A 149 2.20 -5.15 11.45
N SER A 150 3.06 -5.02 10.48
CA SER A 150 3.52 -3.74 9.94
C SER A 150 3.75 -3.83 8.45
N THR A 151 3.64 -2.69 7.76
CA THR A 151 3.98 -2.59 6.35
C THR A 151 4.75 -1.31 6.06
N GLN A 152 5.54 -1.34 5.01
CA GLN A 152 6.17 -0.16 4.44
C GLN A 152 5.89 -0.13 2.94
N GLU A 153 5.43 1.02 2.46
CA GLU A 153 5.06 1.25 1.08
C GLU A 153 5.95 2.34 0.49
N ARG A 154 6.54 2.10 -0.69
CA ARG A 154 7.35 3.10 -1.36
C ARG A 154 6.72 3.57 -2.66
N PHE A 155 6.72 4.90 -2.82
CA PHE A 155 6.17 5.57 -4.00
C PHE A 155 7.25 6.43 -4.64
N ALA A 156 7.41 6.33 -5.97
CA ALA A 156 8.16 7.31 -6.74
C ALA A 156 7.20 8.38 -7.26
N ILE A 157 7.41 9.63 -6.86
CA ILE A 157 6.65 10.78 -7.34
C ILE A 157 7.57 11.59 -8.24
N ARG A 158 7.28 11.62 -9.53
CA ARG A 158 8.03 12.42 -10.51
C ARG A 158 7.65 13.89 -10.39
N GLY A 159 8.60 14.76 -10.62
CA GLY A 159 8.37 16.20 -10.64
C GLY A 159 9.31 16.93 -9.70
N ARG A 160 8.75 17.78 -8.81
CA ARG A 160 9.56 18.62 -7.94
C ARG A 160 10.54 17.80 -7.09
N ALA A 161 11.81 18.19 -7.19
CA ALA A 161 12.88 17.73 -6.33
C ALA A 161 13.65 18.97 -5.85
N THR A 162 13.85 19.11 -4.55
CA THR A 162 14.58 20.23 -3.96
C THR A 162 16.07 19.94 -3.78
N GLY A 163 16.46 18.68 -3.97
CA GLY A 163 17.84 18.24 -3.74
C GLY A 163 18.21 18.04 -2.26
N ASN A 164 17.29 18.32 -1.35
CA ASN A 164 17.48 18.09 0.07
C ASN A 164 16.98 16.71 0.48
N ARG A 165 17.75 16.02 1.27
CA ARG A 165 17.38 14.72 1.82
C ARG A 165 16.83 14.86 3.22
N ALA A 166 15.61 14.39 3.47
CA ALA A 166 15.09 14.27 4.81
C ALA A 166 15.77 13.11 5.56
N PRO A 167 15.84 13.18 6.89
CA PRO A 167 16.20 12.01 7.69
C PRO A 167 15.27 10.85 7.36
N SER A 168 15.84 9.69 7.09
CA SER A 168 15.07 8.47 6.81
C SER A 168 15.07 7.59 8.04
N GLU A 169 13.90 7.23 8.53
CA GLU A 169 13.70 6.22 9.57
C GLU A 169 13.51 4.83 8.96
N ALA A 170 13.18 4.78 7.69
CA ALA A 170 12.93 3.53 7.00
C ALA A 170 14.23 2.76 6.76
N ALA A 171 14.24 1.49 7.14
CA ALA A 171 15.30 0.59 6.75
C ALA A 171 15.26 0.37 5.21
N PRO A 172 16.42 0.33 4.54
CA PRO A 172 16.45 -0.06 3.15
C PRO A 172 15.95 -1.50 3.01
N PHE A 173 14.91 -1.69 2.22
CA PHE A 173 14.38 -3.02 1.92
C PHE A 173 14.19 -3.19 0.41
N GLY A 174 14.16 -4.43 -0.01
CA GLY A 174 13.83 -4.82 -1.37
C GLY A 174 14.86 -4.51 -2.44
N GLY A 175 14.71 -5.13 -3.49
CA GLY A 175 15.11 -4.91 -4.85
C GLY A 175 16.57 -4.70 -5.17
N ALA A 176 16.84 -3.58 -5.78
CA ALA A 176 18.01 -3.32 -6.61
C ALA A 176 19.37 -3.25 -5.91
N SER A 177 19.43 -3.38 -4.60
CA SER A 177 20.70 -3.37 -3.85
C SER A 177 21.48 -4.69 -3.92
N VAL A 178 20.85 -5.77 -4.38
CA VAL A 178 21.54 -7.04 -4.57
C VAL A 178 22.33 -6.98 -5.86
N LYS A 179 23.64 -6.87 -5.72
CA LYS A 179 24.58 -6.96 -6.84
C LYS A 179 24.54 -8.38 -7.39
N VAL A 180 23.77 -8.59 -8.45
CA VAL A 180 23.71 -9.88 -9.12
C VAL A 180 25.04 -10.09 -9.84
N VAL A 181 25.83 -11.04 -9.34
CA VAL A 181 27.02 -11.51 -10.04
C VAL A 181 26.56 -12.07 -11.39
N GLY A 182 27.23 -11.66 -12.47
CA GLY A 182 26.92 -12.11 -13.83
C GLY A 182 27.12 -13.63 -13.94
N THR A 183 26.06 -14.37 -13.70
CA THR A 183 26.00 -15.82 -13.96
C THR A 183 25.31 -16.04 -15.30
N PRO A 184 25.70 -17.05 -16.08
CA PRO A 184 24.96 -17.42 -17.29
C PRO A 184 23.48 -17.65 -16.94
N ARG A 185 22.58 -16.95 -17.63
CA ARG A 185 21.15 -17.10 -17.42
C ARG A 185 20.53 -17.82 -18.59
N SER A 186 19.73 -18.84 -18.31
CA SER A 186 18.89 -19.51 -19.29
C SER A 186 17.43 -19.16 -19.04
N VAL A 187 16.63 -19.11 -20.12
CA VAL A 187 15.19 -18.93 -20.00
C VAL A 187 14.60 -20.21 -19.41
N LEU A 188 14.12 -20.13 -18.18
CA LEU A 188 13.46 -21.24 -17.52
C LEU A 188 12.02 -21.42 -18.04
N ARG A 189 11.30 -20.31 -18.25
CA ARG A 189 9.90 -20.32 -18.67
C ARG A 189 9.56 -19.01 -19.38
N ARG A 190 8.69 -19.10 -20.39
CA ARG A 190 8.02 -17.94 -21.01
C ARG A 190 6.52 -18.08 -20.77
N VAL A 191 5.90 -17.01 -20.33
CA VAL A 191 4.45 -16.93 -20.13
C VAL A 191 3.97 -15.69 -20.84
N SER A 192 2.87 -15.82 -21.58
CA SER A 192 2.15 -14.68 -22.15
C SER A 192 0.88 -14.49 -21.33
N VAL A 193 0.71 -13.31 -20.80
CA VAL A 193 -0.48 -12.91 -20.04
C VAL A 193 -1.12 -11.74 -20.75
N LYS A 194 -2.43 -11.84 -21.01
CA LYS A 194 -3.22 -10.71 -21.52
C LYS A 194 -3.58 -9.83 -20.33
N ALA A 195 -3.31 -8.53 -20.43
CA ALA A 195 -3.82 -7.58 -19.44
C ALA A 195 -5.36 -7.57 -19.47
N PRO A 196 -6.04 -7.44 -18.34
CA PRO A 196 -7.48 -7.24 -18.31
C PRO A 196 -7.90 -6.05 -19.14
N ASP A 197 -9.06 -6.16 -19.79
CA ASP A 197 -9.65 -5.03 -20.54
C ASP A 197 -10.37 -4.03 -19.59
N ASP A 198 -10.63 -4.45 -18.34
CA ASP A 198 -11.28 -3.67 -17.28
C ASP A 198 -10.52 -3.89 -15.97
N MET A 199 -9.96 -2.84 -15.41
CA MET A 199 -9.20 -2.85 -14.16
C MET A 199 -10.06 -2.46 -12.93
N THR A 200 -11.36 -2.18 -13.13
CA THR A 200 -12.25 -1.81 -12.03
C THR A 200 -12.27 -2.84 -10.89
N PRO A 201 -12.31 -4.16 -11.12
CA PRO A 201 -12.25 -5.14 -10.04
C PRO A 201 -10.99 -5.02 -9.19
N PHE A 202 -9.84 -4.78 -9.85
CA PHE A 202 -8.58 -4.56 -9.15
C PHE A 202 -8.61 -3.27 -8.32
N ALA A 203 -9.11 -2.17 -8.89
CA ALA A 203 -9.23 -0.89 -8.18
C ALA A 203 -10.11 -1.02 -6.92
N ILE A 204 -11.22 -1.76 -7.00
CA ILE A 204 -12.10 -2.01 -5.85
C ILE A 204 -11.38 -2.78 -4.74
N VAL A 205 -10.68 -3.85 -5.09
CA VAL A 205 -10.04 -4.73 -4.10
C VAL A 205 -8.76 -4.11 -3.54
N SER A 206 -7.98 -3.43 -4.38
CA SER A 206 -6.74 -2.78 -3.95
C SER A 206 -6.97 -1.45 -3.24
N GLY A 207 -8.17 -0.85 -3.36
CA GLY A 207 -8.41 0.51 -2.88
C GLY A 207 -7.67 1.59 -3.67
N ASP A 208 -6.99 1.24 -4.75
CA ASP A 208 -6.24 2.16 -5.61
C ASP A 208 -7.10 2.63 -6.78
N TYR A 209 -7.78 3.74 -6.56
CA TYR A 209 -8.63 4.39 -7.58
C TYR A 209 -7.86 5.42 -8.42
N ASN A 210 -6.56 5.29 -8.55
CA ASN A 210 -5.80 6.16 -9.43
C ASN A 210 -6.34 6.02 -10.88
N PRO A 211 -6.64 7.13 -11.58
CA PRO A 211 -7.18 7.09 -12.95
C PRO A 211 -6.34 6.32 -13.97
N ILE A 212 -5.09 6.01 -13.64
CA ILE A 212 -4.26 5.13 -14.50
C ILE A 212 -4.70 3.66 -14.46
N HIS A 213 -5.55 3.29 -13.51
CA HIS A 213 -6.08 1.94 -13.32
C HIS A 213 -7.55 1.80 -13.74
N THR A 214 -8.18 2.87 -14.25
CA THR A 214 -9.60 2.87 -14.64
C THR A 214 -9.81 3.36 -16.05
#